data_e38dcd43fae3d6285ca547ef3ad97f67
#
_entry.id   e38dcd43fae3d6285ca547ef3ad97f67
#
_cell.length_a   1.000
_cell.length_b   1.000
_cell.length_c   1.000
_cell.angle_alpha   90.00
_cell.angle_beta   90.00
_cell.angle_gamma   90.00
#
_symmetry.space_group_name_H-M   'P 1'
#
loop_
_entity.id
_entity.type
_entity.pdbx_description
1 polymer ?
#
loop_
_entity_poly.entity_id
_entity_poly.type
_entity_poly.pdbx_seq_one_letter_code
_entity_poly.pdbx_strand_id
1 'polypeptide(L)'
;MKSHLQYLELFRAHRDLIDAAAPAFMGAPREEAARLLEAQGLPDSRTERYKYTDAEAAFAPDYGLNLRRLAPQADPYAAYKCNVPNLSTSLFFVVNDVPCPAPDSSRVLLPEGVVVEAFSRAVHTHGEILQRYYNRAAQTDRDFRTGHDGVTLLNTLLAQDGLLVYLPAGAQLKAPIQVVNVSAAKADFMSVRRILVVAEAGAKGAVLLCDHTEGSQRYLTTQVVEVFAGDGAEVEVYSMEETHRQNTRFSTL
;
A
#
# COMPACT_ATOMS: atom_id res chain seq x y z
N MET A 1 26.51 7.66 4.26
CA MET A 1 26.01 6.71 3.24
C MET A 1 24.65 7.22 2.80
N LYS A 2 24.31 7.15 1.52
CA LYS A 2 22.98 7.57 1.06
C LYS A 2 21.92 6.59 1.58
N SER A 3 20.78 7.10 2.04
CA SER A 3 19.77 6.30 2.76
C SER A 3 19.19 5.14 1.96
N HIS A 4 19.03 5.27 0.65
CA HIS A 4 18.50 4.18 -0.18
C HIS A 4 19.43 2.94 -0.21
N LEU A 5 20.74 3.10 0.03
CA LEU A 5 21.69 1.99 0.00
C LEU A 5 21.44 0.99 1.14
N GLN A 6 21.02 1.46 2.33
CA GLN A 6 20.66 0.55 3.44
C GLN A 6 19.48 -0.37 3.08
N TYR A 7 18.52 0.13 2.32
CA TYR A 7 17.35 -0.66 1.88
C TYR A 7 17.70 -1.62 0.73
N LEU A 8 18.61 -1.24 -0.14
CA LEU A 8 19.15 -2.15 -1.16
C LEU A 8 19.96 -3.28 -0.52
N GLU A 9 20.79 -2.98 0.48
CA GLU A 9 21.52 -3.99 1.26
C GLU A 9 20.56 -4.92 2.00
N LEU A 10 19.54 -4.37 2.66
CA LEU A 10 18.50 -5.14 3.34
C LEU A 10 17.76 -6.07 2.36
N PHE A 11 17.37 -5.56 1.20
CA PHE A 11 16.75 -6.39 0.16
C PHE A 11 17.66 -7.53 -0.28
N ARG A 12 18.92 -7.24 -0.59
CA ARG A 12 19.90 -8.25 -1.04
C ARG A 12 20.15 -9.32 0.02
N ALA A 13 20.27 -8.90 1.28
CA ALA A 13 20.51 -9.80 2.42
C ALA A 13 19.30 -10.69 2.76
N HIS A 14 18.08 -10.24 2.47
CA HIS A 14 16.84 -10.92 2.89
C HIS A 14 15.88 -11.18 1.72
N ARG A 15 16.40 -11.20 0.51
CA ARG A 15 15.60 -11.38 -0.71
C ARG A 15 14.72 -12.64 -0.63
N ASP A 16 15.30 -13.75 -0.19
CA ASP A 16 14.55 -15.02 -0.09
C ASP A 16 13.34 -14.93 0.83
N LEU A 17 13.46 -14.18 1.94
CA LEU A 17 12.34 -13.95 2.86
C LEU A 17 11.27 -13.04 2.24
N ILE A 18 11.70 -11.99 1.53
CA ILE A 18 10.80 -11.05 0.87
C ILE A 18 10.04 -11.76 -0.26
N ASP A 19 10.73 -12.55 -1.07
CA ASP A 19 10.14 -13.28 -2.19
C ASP A 19 9.23 -14.44 -1.71
N ALA A 20 9.61 -15.15 -0.65
CA ALA A 20 8.79 -16.21 -0.07
C ALA A 20 7.49 -15.70 0.58
N ALA A 21 7.49 -14.45 1.07
CA ALA A 21 6.31 -13.84 1.68
C ALA A 21 5.35 -13.21 0.66
N ALA A 22 5.80 -13.00 -0.57
CA ALA A 22 5.05 -12.29 -1.60
C ALA A 22 4.51 -13.22 -2.70
N PRO A 23 3.33 -12.94 -3.27
CA PRO A 23 2.89 -13.59 -4.50
C PRO A 23 3.91 -13.41 -5.63
N ALA A 24 4.12 -14.46 -6.44
CA ALA A 24 5.19 -14.49 -7.44
C ALA A 24 5.18 -13.32 -8.43
N PHE A 25 4.00 -12.79 -8.80
CA PHE A 25 3.89 -11.65 -9.71
C PHE A 25 4.54 -10.37 -9.17
N MET A 26 4.63 -10.21 -7.84
CA MET A 26 5.28 -9.06 -7.20
C MET A 26 6.81 -9.10 -7.33
N GLY A 27 7.39 -10.27 -7.54
CA GLY A 27 8.83 -10.44 -7.73
C GLY A 27 9.34 -9.90 -9.07
N ALA A 28 8.53 -9.94 -10.12
CA ALA A 28 8.94 -9.58 -11.47
C ALA A 28 9.53 -8.15 -11.62
N PRO A 29 8.97 -7.07 -11.02
CA PRO A 29 9.50 -5.73 -11.16
C PRO A 29 10.67 -5.41 -10.21
N ARG A 30 11.04 -6.27 -9.25
CA ARG A 30 12.00 -5.94 -8.19
C ARG A 30 13.42 -5.71 -8.69
N GLU A 31 13.89 -6.52 -9.62
CA GLU A 31 15.26 -6.37 -10.16
C GLU A 31 15.45 -5.02 -10.86
N GLU A 32 14.48 -4.64 -11.67
CA GLU A 32 14.52 -3.36 -12.35
C GLU A 32 14.36 -2.20 -11.35
N ALA A 33 13.48 -2.33 -10.36
CA ALA A 33 13.33 -1.36 -9.29
C ALA A 33 14.65 -1.18 -8.49
N ALA A 34 15.34 -2.28 -8.16
CA ALA A 34 16.64 -2.24 -7.48
C ALA A 34 17.69 -1.52 -8.31
N ARG A 35 17.79 -1.88 -9.59
CA ARG A 35 18.76 -1.28 -10.53
C ARG A 35 18.52 0.24 -10.68
N LEU A 36 17.28 0.64 -10.85
CA LEU A 36 16.91 2.06 -10.99
C LEU A 36 17.15 2.83 -9.68
N LEU A 37 16.76 2.27 -8.54
CA LEU A 37 16.96 2.89 -7.23
C LEU A 37 18.45 3.05 -6.91
N GLU A 38 19.28 2.07 -7.24
CA GLU A 38 20.73 2.15 -7.07
C GLU A 38 21.35 3.26 -7.93
N ALA A 39 20.87 3.43 -9.17
CA ALA A 39 21.39 4.41 -10.10
C ALA A 39 20.99 5.85 -9.73
N GLN A 40 19.76 6.08 -9.30
CA GLN A 40 19.23 7.43 -9.10
C GLN A 40 19.07 7.86 -7.64
N GLY A 41 18.86 6.90 -6.71
CA GLY A 41 18.61 7.17 -5.28
C GLY A 41 17.21 7.67 -4.99
N LEU A 42 17.05 8.26 -3.79
CA LEU A 42 15.82 8.93 -3.39
C LEU A 42 15.72 10.32 -4.03
N PRO A 43 14.49 10.85 -4.19
CA PRO A 43 14.29 12.19 -4.71
C PRO A 43 14.82 13.26 -3.76
N ASP A 44 15.28 14.36 -4.33
CA ASP A 44 15.76 15.53 -3.58
C ASP A 44 14.89 16.77 -3.88
N SER A 45 15.25 17.91 -3.30
CA SER A 45 14.51 19.18 -3.45
C SER A 45 14.44 19.73 -4.87
N ARG A 46 15.18 19.16 -5.83
CA ARG A 46 15.08 19.52 -7.27
C ARG A 46 13.89 18.85 -7.93
N THR A 47 13.35 17.79 -7.31
CA THR A 47 12.11 17.13 -7.72
C THR A 47 10.93 17.94 -7.19
N GLU A 48 10.05 18.44 -8.05
CA GLU A 48 8.98 19.38 -7.64
C GLU A 48 8.08 18.80 -6.53
N ARG A 49 7.72 17.51 -6.59
CA ARG A 49 6.95 16.82 -5.54
C ARG A 49 7.63 16.85 -4.17
N TYR A 50 8.97 16.92 -4.14
CA TYR A 50 9.78 16.82 -2.92
C TYR A 50 10.46 18.13 -2.54
N LYS A 51 10.10 19.24 -3.19
CA LYS A 51 10.71 20.55 -3.00
C LYS A 51 10.82 20.98 -1.54
N TYR A 52 9.86 20.60 -0.74
CA TYR A 52 9.79 20.91 0.70
C TYR A 52 9.95 19.68 1.59
N THR A 53 10.40 18.55 1.05
CA THR A 53 10.52 17.28 1.77
C THR A 53 11.94 16.74 1.60
N ASP A 54 12.63 16.53 2.73
CA ASP A 54 13.92 15.87 2.75
C ASP A 54 13.70 14.34 2.86
N ALA A 55 13.57 13.69 1.71
CA ALA A 55 13.40 12.25 1.66
C ALA A 55 14.64 11.52 2.19
N GLU A 56 15.86 12.03 1.93
CA GLU A 56 17.10 11.45 2.42
C GLU A 56 17.13 11.40 3.95
N ALA A 57 16.79 12.50 4.62
CA ALA A 57 16.71 12.56 6.08
C ALA A 57 15.57 11.67 6.64
N ALA A 58 14.43 11.61 5.95
CA ALA A 58 13.28 10.80 6.36
C ALA A 58 13.59 9.30 6.34
N PHE A 59 14.37 8.83 5.36
CA PHE A 59 14.75 7.42 5.20
C PHE A 59 16.07 7.05 5.89
N ALA A 60 16.80 8.01 6.46
CA ALA A 60 18.11 7.75 7.09
C ALA A 60 18.04 6.89 8.36
N PRO A 61 17.05 7.02 9.26
CA PRO A 61 16.96 6.17 10.44
C PRO A 61 16.66 4.71 10.05
N ASP A 62 17.17 3.78 10.84
CA ASP A 62 16.76 2.38 10.79
C ASP A 62 15.42 2.21 11.51
N TYR A 63 14.37 2.07 10.75
CA TYR A 63 13.03 1.83 11.29
C TYR A 63 12.72 0.34 11.53
N GLY A 64 13.52 -0.57 10.95
CA GLY A 64 13.16 -1.98 10.88
C GLY A 64 12.00 -2.27 9.90
N LEU A 65 12.15 -3.32 9.12
CA LEU A 65 11.14 -3.81 8.17
C LEU A 65 10.53 -5.11 8.68
N ASN A 66 9.20 -5.25 8.58
CA ASN A 66 8.48 -6.45 9.00
C ASN A 66 8.66 -7.62 8.01
N LEU A 67 9.88 -8.13 7.87
CA LEU A 67 10.22 -9.20 6.92
C LEU A 67 9.45 -10.51 7.15
N ARG A 68 9.08 -10.79 8.39
CA ARG A 68 8.36 -12.02 8.75
C ARG A 68 6.86 -11.85 8.82
N ARG A 69 6.36 -10.65 8.55
CA ARG A 69 4.93 -10.31 8.56
C ARG A 69 4.22 -10.78 9.82
N LEU A 70 4.63 -10.22 10.94
CA LEU A 70 4.06 -10.53 12.26
C LEU A 70 2.55 -10.26 12.25
N ALA A 71 1.79 -11.28 12.62
CA ALA A 71 0.35 -11.17 12.72
C ALA A 71 -0.06 -10.10 13.74
N PRO A 72 -1.20 -9.42 13.55
CA PRO A 72 -1.78 -8.53 14.54
C PRO A 72 -1.95 -9.26 15.88
N GLN A 73 -1.64 -8.56 16.99
CA GLN A 73 -1.74 -9.15 18.34
C GLN A 73 -3.19 -9.31 18.83
N ALA A 74 -4.14 -8.61 18.19
CA ALA A 74 -5.56 -8.66 18.52
C ALA A 74 -6.39 -8.63 17.22
N ASP A 75 -7.62 -9.08 17.31
CA ASP A 75 -8.58 -8.92 16.22
C ASP A 75 -8.84 -7.43 15.98
N PRO A 76 -8.46 -6.87 14.82
CA PRO A 76 -8.62 -5.46 14.55
C PRO A 76 -10.08 -5.02 14.51
N TYR A 77 -11.00 -5.90 14.11
CA TYR A 77 -12.43 -5.60 14.06
C TYR A 77 -13.05 -5.45 15.45
N ALA A 78 -12.43 -6.03 16.47
CA ALA A 78 -12.84 -5.86 17.86
C ALA A 78 -12.06 -4.72 18.56
N ALA A 79 -10.79 -4.53 18.22
CA ALA A 79 -9.88 -3.62 18.91
C ALA A 79 -9.96 -2.17 18.41
N TYR A 80 -10.12 -1.97 17.09
CA TYR A 80 -10.06 -0.63 16.49
C TYR A 80 -11.45 -0.14 16.08
N LYS A 81 -11.69 1.14 16.38
CA LYS A 81 -12.89 1.85 15.92
C LYS A 81 -12.43 3.06 15.12
N CYS A 82 -12.76 3.09 13.84
CA CYS A 82 -12.58 4.31 13.08
C CYS A 82 -13.72 5.28 13.45
N ASN A 83 -13.34 6.45 13.94
CA ASN A 83 -14.26 7.49 14.40
C ASN A 83 -14.78 8.38 13.25
N VAL A 84 -14.88 7.87 12.03
CA VAL A 84 -15.57 8.60 10.95
C VAL A 84 -17.07 8.57 11.26
N PRO A 85 -17.65 9.68 11.74
CA PRO A 85 -19.00 9.67 12.20
C PRO A 85 -19.99 9.48 11.04
N ASN A 86 -20.97 8.61 11.23
CA ASN A 86 -22.13 8.42 10.36
C ASN A 86 -21.87 7.86 8.95
N LEU A 87 -20.71 7.26 8.69
CA LEU A 87 -20.48 6.55 7.45
C LEU A 87 -20.83 5.07 7.61
N SER A 88 -21.87 4.63 6.90
CA SER A 88 -22.06 3.19 6.67
C SER A 88 -21.05 2.76 5.61
N THR A 89 -20.04 2.00 5.99
CA THR A 89 -18.97 1.55 5.10
C THR A 89 -18.78 0.05 5.18
N SER A 90 -18.25 -0.54 4.12
CA SER A 90 -17.68 -1.88 4.16
C SER A 90 -16.25 -1.78 4.70
N LEU A 91 -16.03 -2.23 5.93
CA LEU A 91 -14.82 -1.98 6.70
C LEU A 91 -13.79 -3.11 6.55
N PHE A 92 -12.56 -2.75 6.23
CA PHE A 92 -11.41 -3.67 6.10
C PHE A 92 -10.20 -3.11 6.81
N PHE A 93 -9.39 -3.99 7.42
CA PHE A 93 -8.18 -3.58 8.15
C PHE A 93 -6.90 -4.11 7.53
N VAL A 94 -5.87 -3.26 7.56
CA VAL A 94 -4.48 -3.61 7.31
C VAL A 94 -3.68 -3.18 8.54
N VAL A 95 -3.11 -4.11 9.28
CA VAL A 95 -2.32 -3.82 10.50
C VAL A 95 -0.87 -4.19 10.26
N ASN A 96 0.04 -3.22 10.42
CA ASN A 96 1.49 -3.42 10.19
C ASN A 96 1.78 -4.10 8.85
N ASP A 97 1.15 -3.64 7.75
CA ASP A 97 1.22 -4.18 6.38
C ASP A 97 0.61 -5.57 6.19
N VAL A 98 -0.08 -6.09 7.18
CA VAL A 98 -0.79 -7.36 7.06
C VAL A 98 -2.27 -7.10 6.82
N PRO A 99 -2.81 -7.37 5.61
CA PRO A 99 -4.24 -7.34 5.38
C PRO A 99 -4.93 -8.38 6.26
N CYS A 100 -5.88 -7.93 7.06
CA CYS A 100 -6.57 -8.79 8.03
C CYS A 100 -7.78 -9.48 7.40
N PRO A 101 -8.03 -10.77 7.70
CA PRO A 101 -9.23 -11.44 7.25
C PRO A 101 -10.49 -10.71 7.69
N ALA A 102 -11.32 -10.30 6.74
CA ALA A 102 -12.54 -9.60 7.03
C ALA A 102 -13.66 -10.57 7.43
N PRO A 103 -14.43 -10.27 8.49
CA PRO A 103 -15.63 -11.03 8.80
C PRO A 103 -16.70 -10.85 7.72
N ASP A 104 -17.65 -11.76 7.65
CA ASP A 104 -18.75 -11.71 6.67
C ASP A 104 -19.56 -10.40 6.77
N SER A 105 -19.69 -9.87 7.97
CA SER A 105 -20.36 -8.57 8.21
C SER A 105 -19.75 -7.40 7.42
N SER A 106 -18.43 -7.42 7.16
CA SER A 106 -17.76 -6.40 6.33
C SER A 106 -18.13 -6.50 4.85
N ARG A 107 -18.68 -7.62 4.42
CA ARG A 107 -18.99 -7.92 3.01
C ARG A 107 -20.48 -7.77 2.68
N VAL A 108 -21.34 -7.62 3.68
CA VAL A 108 -22.83 -7.59 3.51
C VAL A 108 -23.29 -6.49 2.55
N LEU A 109 -22.59 -5.35 2.52
CA LEU A 109 -22.93 -4.22 1.65
C LEU A 109 -22.28 -4.28 0.28
N LEU A 110 -21.40 -5.25 0.03
CA LEU A 110 -20.71 -5.37 -1.25
C LEU A 110 -21.63 -6.05 -2.27
N PRO A 111 -21.74 -5.50 -3.49
CA PRO A 111 -22.37 -6.21 -4.60
C PRO A 111 -21.67 -7.52 -4.93
N GLU A 112 -22.41 -8.42 -5.57
CA GLU A 112 -21.85 -9.69 -6.05
C GLU A 112 -20.61 -9.46 -6.95
N GLY A 113 -19.58 -10.26 -6.73
CA GLY A 113 -18.34 -10.21 -7.50
C GLY A 113 -17.37 -9.10 -7.08
N VAL A 114 -17.75 -8.18 -6.19
CA VAL A 114 -16.81 -7.21 -5.61
C VAL A 114 -15.87 -7.92 -4.64
N VAL A 115 -14.57 -7.68 -4.81
CA VAL A 115 -13.52 -8.30 -4.00
C VAL A 115 -12.72 -7.25 -3.24
N VAL A 116 -12.53 -7.48 -1.95
CA VAL A 116 -11.55 -6.76 -1.12
C VAL A 116 -10.75 -7.82 -0.37
N GLU A 117 -9.51 -8.04 -0.81
CA GLU A 117 -8.72 -9.16 -0.32
C GLU A 117 -7.21 -8.92 -0.46
N ALA A 118 -6.42 -9.57 0.43
CA ALA A 118 -4.96 -9.58 0.31
C ALA A 118 -4.51 -10.16 -1.03
N PHE A 119 -3.45 -9.64 -1.64
CA PHE A 119 -2.90 -10.16 -2.89
C PHE A 119 -2.55 -11.65 -2.77
N SER A 120 -1.98 -12.05 -1.61
CA SER A 120 -1.63 -13.44 -1.30
C SER A 120 -2.81 -14.42 -1.37
N ARG A 121 -4.03 -13.96 -1.18
CA ARG A 121 -5.26 -14.74 -1.32
C ARG A 121 -5.91 -14.53 -2.69
N ALA A 122 -6.05 -13.27 -3.11
CA ALA A 122 -6.68 -12.93 -4.37
C ALA A 122 -5.98 -13.54 -5.58
N VAL A 123 -4.68 -13.87 -5.49
CA VAL A 123 -3.92 -14.52 -6.56
C VAL A 123 -4.53 -15.86 -6.99
N HIS A 124 -5.24 -16.56 -6.11
CA HIS A 124 -5.86 -17.85 -6.41
C HIS A 124 -7.16 -17.74 -7.21
N THR A 125 -7.84 -16.60 -7.13
CA THR A 125 -9.14 -16.36 -7.77
C THR A 125 -9.11 -15.24 -8.80
N HIS A 126 -8.24 -14.25 -8.62
CA HIS A 126 -8.10 -13.05 -9.43
C HIS A 126 -6.64 -12.82 -9.88
N GLY A 127 -5.89 -13.91 -10.06
CA GLY A 127 -4.48 -13.85 -10.44
C GLY A 127 -4.22 -13.12 -11.76
N GLU A 128 -5.10 -13.25 -12.74
CA GLU A 128 -5.00 -12.53 -14.02
C GLU A 128 -5.14 -11.01 -13.84
N ILE A 129 -6.07 -10.56 -12.98
CA ILE A 129 -6.25 -9.15 -12.64
C ILE A 129 -4.98 -8.60 -12.00
N LEU A 130 -4.46 -9.30 -10.99
CA LEU A 130 -3.24 -8.90 -10.30
C LEU A 130 -2.04 -8.82 -11.26
N GLN A 131 -1.82 -9.82 -12.10
CA GLN A 131 -0.73 -9.84 -13.08
C GLN A 131 -0.88 -8.74 -14.13
N ARG A 132 -2.11 -8.43 -14.53
CA ARG A 132 -2.40 -7.42 -15.56
C ARG A 132 -2.14 -6.01 -15.05
N TYR A 133 -2.51 -5.70 -13.82
CA TYR A 133 -2.56 -4.31 -13.33
C TYR A 133 -1.46 -3.97 -12.33
N TYR A 134 -0.93 -4.92 -11.56
CA TYR A 134 0.10 -4.63 -10.55
C TYR A 134 1.32 -3.95 -11.16
N ASN A 135 1.75 -2.88 -10.53
CA ASN A 135 2.92 -2.07 -10.90
C ASN A 135 2.83 -1.40 -12.29
N ARG A 136 1.65 -1.37 -12.91
CA ARG A 136 1.50 -0.79 -14.25
C ARG A 136 1.50 0.74 -14.22
N ALA A 137 0.80 1.35 -13.28
CA ALA A 137 0.85 2.78 -13.06
C ALA A 137 2.15 3.17 -12.35
N ALA A 138 2.53 2.47 -11.29
CA ALA A 138 3.72 2.76 -10.50
C ALA A 138 5.03 2.72 -11.31
N GLN A 139 5.17 1.80 -12.27
CA GLN A 139 6.36 1.77 -13.14
C GLN A 139 6.45 2.98 -14.10
N THR A 140 5.36 3.72 -14.30
CA THR A 140 5.34 4.93 -15.12
C THR A 140 5.45 6.19 -14.29
N ASP A 141 5.48 6.08 -12.95
CA ASP A 141 5.64 7.20 -12.05
C ASP A 141 7.04 7.80 -12.18
N ARG A 142 7.10 8.92 -12.87
CA ARG A 142 8.34 9.59 -13.21
C ARG A 142 8.26 11.08 -12.92
N ASP A 143 9.33 11.59 -12.35
CA ASP A 143 9.62 13.00 -12.42
C ASP A 143 10.34 13.34 -13.73
N PHE A 144 9.94 14.43 -14.35
CA PHE A 144 10.51 14.88 -15.62
C PHE A 144 12.03 15.11 -15.58
N ARG A 145 12.60 15.46 -14.42
CA ARG A 145 14.02 15.78 -14.26
C ARG A 145 14.86 14.63 -13.73
N THR A 146 14.29 13.82 -12.83
CA THR A 146 15.04 12.83 -12.04
C THR A 146 14.77 11.39 -12.47
N GLY A 147 13.83 11.16 -13.38
CA GLY A 147 13.46 9.82 -13.82
C GLY A 147 12.38 9.20 -12.93
N HIS A 148 12.51 7.91 -12.60
CA HIS A 148 11.52 7.23 -11.76
C HIS A 148 11.52 7.78 -10.33
N ASP A 149 10.36 7.76 -9.68
CA ASP A 149 10.27 8.13 -8.26
C ASP A 149 10.96 7.09 -7.37
N GLY A 150 12.03 7.50 -6.67
CA GLY A 150 12.84 6.61 -5.84
C GLY A 150 12.08 6.00 -4.66
N VAL A 151 11.06 6.68 -4.13
CA VAL A 151 10.21 6.16 -3.05
C VAL A 151 9.27 5.09 -3.58
N THR A 152 8.71 5.28 -4.77
CA THR A 152 7.89 4.28 -5.47
C THR A 152 8.72 3.05 -5.85
N LEU A 153 9.96 3.24 -6.30
CA LEU A 153 10.89 2.13 -6.57
C LEU A 153 11.20 1.34 -5.29
N LEU A 154 11.47 2.02 -4.19
CA LEU A 154 11.73 1.39 -2.88
C LEU A 154 10.51 0.61 -2.40
N ASN A 155 9.31 1.16 -2.56
CA ASN A 155 8.06 0.45 -2.26
C ASN A 155 7.93 -0.83 -3.12
N THR A 156 8.18 -0.74 -4.43
CA THR A 156 8.14 -1.90 -5.34
C THR A 156 9.14 -2.98 -4.94
N LEU A 157 10.33 -2.56 -4.48
CA LEU A 157 11.39 -3.46 -4.05
C LEU A 157 11.03 -4.26 -2.80
N LEU A 158 10.41 -3.62 -1.80
CA LEU A 158 10.25 -4.15 -0.45
C LEU A 158 8.84 -4.66 -0.11
N ALA A 159 7.82 -4.35 -0.93
CA ALA A 159 6.45 -4.80 -0.66
C ALA A 159 6.35 -6.33 -0.72
N GLN A 160 5.70 -6.92 0.30
CA GLN A 160 5.55 -8.38 0.42
C GLN A 160 4.11 -8.85 0.17
N ASP A 161 3.14 -7.94 0.23
CA ASP A 161 1.73 -8.19 -0.06
C ASP A 161 1.06 -6.85 -0.41
N GLY A 162 -0.23 -6.88 -0.59
CA GLY A 162 -1.06 -5.69 -0.79
C GLY A 162 -2.52 -6.03 -0.67
N LEU A 163 -3.36 -5.05 -0.94
CA LEU A 163 -4.81 -5.20 -0.93
C LEU A 163 -5.36 -4.95 -2.33
N LEU A 164 -6.12 -5.93 -2.84
CA LEU A 164 -6.94 -5.78 -4.05
C LEU A 164 -8.32 -5.26 -3.67
N VAL A 165 -8.76 -4.21 -4.33
CA VAL A 165 -10.15 -3.76 -4.38
C VAL A 165 -10.59 -3.89 -5.84
N TYR A 166 -11.43 -4.88 -6.12
CA TYR A 166 -11.91 -5.17 -7.47
C TYR A 166 -13.41 -4.98 -7.56
N LEU A 167 -13.83 -4.18 -8.52
CA LEU A 167 -15.22 -3.92 -8.86
C LEU A 167 -15.46 -4.49 -10.28
N PRO A 168 -16.23 -5.58 -10.42
CA PRO A 168 -16.56 -6.13 -11.74
C PRO A 168 -17.40 -5.16 -12.57
N ALA A 169 -17.51 -5.44 -13.87
CA ALA A 169 -18.23 -4.59 -14.80
C ALA A 169 -19.66 -4.30 -14.32
N GLY A 170 -20.05 -3.03 -14.34
CA GLY A 170 -21.36 -2.55 -13.93
C GLY A 170 -21.63 -2.59 -12.43
N ALA A 171 -20.70 -3.01 -11.58
CA ALA A 171 -20.89 -3.01 -10.13
C ALA A 171 -21.15 -1.59 -9.60
N GLN A 172 -22.11 -1.44 -8.68
CA GLN A 172 -22.48 -0.16 -8.09
C GLN A 172 -22.36 -0.28 -6.56
N LEU A 173 -21.33 0.32 -5.96
CA LEU A 173 -21.20 0.35 -4.51
C LEU A 173 -22.25 1.29 -3.92
N LYS A 174 -23.03 0.78 -2.97
CA LYS A 174 -24.02 1.57 -2.23
C LYS A 174 -23.41 2.34 -1.05
N ALA A 175 -22.26 1.88 -0.59
CA ALA A 175 -21.48 2.48 0.49
C ALA A 175 -20.00 2.40 0.16
N PRO A 176 -19.16 3.33 0.62
CA PRO A 176 -17.73 3.26 0.40
C PRO A 176 -17.08 1.98 0.98
N ILE A 177 -16.07 1.47 0.30
CA ILE A 177 -15.14 0.52 0.88
C ILE A 177 -14.15 1.32 1.73
N GLN A 178 -14.09 1.03 3.02
CA GLN A 178 -13.17 1.69 3.94
C GLN A 178 -12.04 0.75 4.31
N VAL A 179 -10.82 1.15 3.99
CA VAL A 179 -9.59 0.44 4.36
C VAL A 179 -8.91 1.22 5.48
N VAL A 180 -8.86 0.64 6.66
CA VAL A 180 -8.22 1.22 7.84
C VAL A 180 -6.84 0.61 8.00
N ASN A 181 -5.83 1.43 7.74
CA ASN A 181 -4.44 1.07 7.95
C ASN A 181 -4.03 1.48 9.36
N VAL A 182 -3.54 0.54 10.15
CA VAL A 182 -3.08 0.80 11.53
C VAL A 182 -1.60 0.43 11.64
N SER A 183 -0.78 1.39 12.06
CA SER A 183 0.59 1.13 12.49
C SER A 183 0.61 1.02 14.01
N ALA A 184 0.85 -0.20 14.53
CA ALA A 184 0.78 -0.54 15.94
C ALA A 184 1.89 -1.55 16.28
N ALA A 185 3.11 -1.08 16.50
CA ALA A 185 4.26 -1.89 16.84
C ALA A 185 4.86 -1.49 18.19
N LYS A 186 5.65 -2.37 18.80
CA LYS A 186 6.38 -2.11 20.05
C LYS A 186 7.78 -1.53 19.80
N ALA A 187 8.17 -1.37 18.55
CA ALA A 187 9.44 -0.80 18.11
C ALA A 187 9.20 0.16 16.94
N ASP A 188 10.18 0.96 16.61
CA ASP A 188 10.19 1.73 15.37
C ASP A 188 9.98 0.78 14.20
N PHE A 189 9.20 1.20 13.21
CA PHE A 189 8.71 0.29 12.18
C PHE A 189 8.56 0.98 10.82
N MET A 190 8.99 0.30 9.77
CA MET A 190 8.74 0.73 8.39
C MET A 190 7.61 -0.11 7.77
N SER A 191 6.62 0.59 7.28
CA SER A 191 5.45 0.05 6.60
C SER A 191 5.58 0.21 5.09
N VAL A 192 5.35 -0.87 4.34
CA VAL A 192 5.44 -0.88 2.87
C VAL A 192 4.13 -1.40 2.29
N ARG A 193 3.24 -0.47 1.91
CA ARG A 193 1.87 -0.79 1.52
C ARG A 193 1.66 -0.70 0.02
N ARG A 194 0.91 -1.66 -0.50
CA ARG A 194 0.41 -1.67 -1.88
C ARG A 194 -1.10 -1.84 -1.86
N ILE A 195 -1.79 -0.97 -2.59
CA ILE A 195 -3.24 -1.06 -2.80
C ILE A 195 -3.49 -0.97 -4.31
N LEU A 196 -4.24 -1.92 -4.83
CA LEU A 196 -4.65 -1.96 -6.22
C LEU A 196 -6.17 -1.87 -6.29
N VAL A 197 -6.68 -0.81 -6.88
CA VAL A 197 -8.10 -0.61 -7.15
C VAL A 197 -8.34 -0.80 -8.64
N VAL A 198 -9.17 -1.78 -8.99
CA VAL A 198 -9.55 -2.04 -10.37
C VAL A 198 -11.07 -1.99 -10.47
N ALA A 199 -11.57 -1.04 -11.24
CA ALA A 199 -12.98 -0.92 -11.58
C ALA A 199 -13.17 -1.20 -13.07
N GLU A 200 -13.85 -2.28 -13.37
CA GLU A 200 -14.16 -2.65 -14.77
C GLU A 200 -15.21 -1.71 -15.37
N ALA A 201 -15.51 -1.90 -16.66
CA ALA A 201 -16.39 -1.00 -17.42
C ALA A 201 -17.72 -0.73 -16.70
N GLY A 202 -18.07 0.55 -16.55
CA GLY A 202 -19.32 1.01 -15.94
C GLY A 202 -19.43 0.80 -14.42
N ALA A 203 -18.39 0.30 -13.77
CA ALA A 203 -18.38 0.16 -12.30
C ALA A 203 -18.32 1.53 -11.62
N LYS A 204 -19.03 1.68 -10.49
CA LYS A 204 -19.06 2.93 -9.71
C LYS A 204 -18.88 2.67 -8.23
N GLY A 205 -18.03 3.48 -7.59
CA GLY A 205 -17.84 3.39 -6.15
C GLY A 205 -16.77 4.29 -5.58
N ALA A 206 -16.72 4.30 -4.25
CA ALA A 206 -15.73 5.05 -3.50
C ALA A 206 -14.90 4.14 -2.61
N VAL A 207 -13.62 4.46 -2.48
CA VAL A 207 -12.66 3.82 -1.57
C VAL A 207 -12.11 4.87 -0.63
N LEU A 208 -12.24 4.66 0.67
CA LEU A 208 -11.72 5.52 1.72
C LEU A 208 -10.52 4.83 2.39
N LEU A 209 -9.35 5.44 2.28
CA LEU A 209 -8.12 4.98 2.90
C LEU A 209 -7.89 5.80 4.17
N CYS A 210 -7.96 5.15 5.33
CA CYS A 210 -7.70 5.78 6.62
C CYS A 210 -6.38 5.29 7.17
N ASP A 211 -5.53 6.20 7.65
CA ASP A 211 -4.27 5.88 8.30
C ASP A 211 -4.31 6.28 9.78
N HIS A 212 -4.02 5.31 10.64
CA HIS A 212 -3.95 5.49 12.09
C HIS A 212 -2.62 4.98 12.64
N THR A 213 -2.20 5.54 13.77
CA THR A 213 -1.04 5.07 14.52
C THR A 213 -1.40 4.84 15.98
N GLU A 214 -0.82 3.80 16.58
CA GLU A 214 -0.90 3.54 18.00
C GLU A 214 0.50 3.56 18.62
N GLY A 215 0.56 3.86 19.94
CA GLY A 215 1.80 3.92 20.67
C GLY A 215 2.57 5.23 20.46
N SER A 216 3.89 5.19 20.73
CA SER A 216 4.77 6.36 20.66
C SER A 216 6.02 6.09 19.78
N GLN A 217 6.04 4.99 19.06
CA GLN A 217 7.15 4.61 18.20
C GLN A 217 7.18 5.47 16.94
N ARG A 218 8.36 5.57 16.33
CA ARG A 218 8.50 6.23 15.03
C ARG A 218 8.07 5.27 13.93
N TYR A 219 7.17 5.72 13.08
CA TYR A 219 6.74 4.97 11.91
C TYR A 219 7.16 5.69 10.63
N LEU A 220 7.66 4.93 9.67
CA LEU A 220 7.86 5.37 8.30
C LEU A 220 6.95 4.55 7.40
N THR A 221 6.05 5.18 6.68
CA THR A 221 5.14 4.50 5.77
C THR A 221 5.44 4.91 4.33
N THR A 222 5.69 3.92 3.47
CA THR A 222 5.57 4.11 2.02
C THR A 222 4.30 3.44 1.55
N GLN A 223 3.47 4.15 0.81
CA GLN A 223 2.24 3.62 0.24
C GLN A 223 2.17 3.92 -1.24
N VAL A 224 1.84 2.92 -2.04
CA VAL A 224 1.52 3.09 -3.46
C VAL A 224 0.12 2.55 -3.70
N VAL A 225 -0.74 3.42 -4.21
CA VAL A 225 -2.12 3.12 -4.60
C VAL A 225 -2.20 3.23 -6.11
N GLU A 226 -2.53 2.13 -6.78
CA GLU A 226 -2.76 2.11 -8.22
C GLU A 226 -4.25 2.00 -8.47
N VAL A 227 -4.81 2.88 -9.31
CA VAL A 227 -6.22 2.92 -9.63
C VAL A 227 -6.41 2.77 -11.14
N PHE A 228 -7.19 1.79 -11.53
CA PHE A 228 -7.58 1.55 -12.93
C PHE A 228 -9.09 1.62 -13.06
N ALA A 229 -9.55 2.52 -13.89
CA ALA A 229 -10.96 2.69 -14.23
C ALA A 229 -11.18 2.32 -15.70
N GLY A 230 -12.04 1.35 -15.94
CA GLY A 230 -12.46 0.94 -17.28
C GLY A 230 -13.43 1.93 -17.91
N ASP A 231 -13.87 1.64 -19.10
CA ASP A 231 -14.75 2.51 -19.88
C ASP A 231 -16.03 2.84 -19.11
N GLY A 232 -16.29 4.13 -18.89
CA GLY A 232 -17.47 4.61 -18.17
C GLY A 232 -17.49 4.27 -16.66
N ALA A 233 -16.39 3.79 -16.09
CA ALA A 233 -16.27 3.61 -14.64
C ALA A 233 -16.07 4.94 -13.93
N GLU A 234 -16.62 5.04 -12.72
CA GLU A 234 -16.49 6.20 -11.83
C GLU A 234 -15.95 5.74 -10.47
N VAL A 235 -14.71 6.10 -10.17
CA VAL A 235 -14.05 5.71 -8.91
C VAL A 235 -13.59 6.95 -8.17
N GLU A 236 -14.01 7.06 -6.92
CA GLU A 236 -13.53 8.08 -6.00
C GLU A 236 -12.58 7.46 -4.98
N VAL A 237 -11.44 8.08 -4.75
CA VAL A 237 -10.49 7.65 -3.72
C VAL A 237 -10.26 8.79 -2.75
N TYR A 238 -10.57 8.54 -1.48
CA TYR A 238 -10.37 9.49 -0.40
C TYR A 238 -9.25 8.99 0.51
N SER A 239 -8.42 9.91 0.99
CA SER A 239 -7.39 9.62 1.99
C SER A 239 -7.64 10.46 3.24
N MET A 240 -7.65 9.79 4.39
CA MET A 240 -7.76 10.42 5.71
C MET A 240 -6.58 9.98 6.56
N GLU A 241 -5.95 10.91 7.23
CA GLU A 241 -4.82 10.63 8.10
C GLU A 241 -5.09 11.13 9.51
N GLU A 242 -5.05 10.20 10.48
CA GLU A 242 -5.13 10.45 11.91
C GLU A 242 -3.95 9.75 12.58
N THR A 243 -2.77 10.34 12.42
CA THR A 243 -1.52 9.75 12.89
C THR A 243 -0.83 10.67 13.88
N HIS A 244 0.01 10.11 14.76
CA HIS A 244 0.79 10.91 15.70
C HIS A 244 2.00 11.59 15.00
N ARG A 245 2.61 12.59 15.68
CA ARG A 245 3.66 13.44 15.10
C ARG A 245 4.97 12.72 14.73
N GLN A 246 5.18 11.49 15.22
CA GLN A 246 6.37 10.70 14.91
C GLN A 246 6.15 9.75 13.73
N ASN A 247 5.04 9.90 13.03
CA ASN A 247 4.76 9.20 11.80
C ASN A 247 5.23 10.02 10.60
N THR A 248 5.99 9.40 9.72
CA THR A 248 6.37 9.97 8.42
C THR A 248 5.75 9.12 7.33
N ARG A 249 5.04 9.74 6.40
CA ARG A 249 4.33 9.04 5.34
C ARG A 249 4.65 9.59 3.97
N PHE A 250 4.97 8.69 3.06
CA PHE A 250 5.05 8.95 1.62
C PHE A 250 3.97 8.14 0.93
N SER A 251 3.06 8.81 0.24
CA SER A 251 1.96 8.15 -0.47
C SER A 251 1.89 8.64 -1.90
N THR A 252 1.88 7.69 -2.83
CA THR A 252 1.69 7.90 -4.28
C THR A 252 0.34 7.29 -4.69
N LEU A 253 -0.46 8.08 -5.41
CA LEU A 253 -1.71 7.67 -6.04
C LEU A 253 -1.60 7.94 -7.54
#